data_16cb31f67b3a034acdbe215e2d736918
#
_entry.id   16cb31f67b3a034acdbe215e2d736918
#
_cell.length_a   1.000
_cell.length_b   1.000
_cell.length_c   1.000
_cell.angle_alpha   90.00
_cell.angle_beta   90.00
_cell.angle_gamma   90.00
#
_symmetry.space_group_name_H-M   'P 1'
#
loop_
_entity.id
_entity.type
_entity.pdbx_description
1 polymer ?
#
loop_
_entity_poly.entity_id
_entity_poly.type
_entity_poly.pdbx_seq_one_letter_code
_entity_poly.pdbx_strand_id
1 'polypeptide(L)'
;PSLEFKRVLIDTFHQRMKGGDGPEAAGDLTSDDLSLMAERAGGNIRSIRGFVQKCLFTSAALAAEGKSIEPADIVAAAAEVWPADGVLISIDDIQQMVQSQFSVSRQDLVSNKRNKEIAQPRHVAIYLARELTDSTLQEIGRKFGGRSHATVKHSIAWVEDRMDQDRLFHDQVMRLRDRLGGS
;
A
#
# COMPACT_ATOMS: atom_id res chain seq x y z
N PRO A 1 -1.24 -8.26 11.05
CA PRO A 1 -1.22 -9.71 10.76
C PRO A 1 -0.19 -10.44 11.64
N SER A 2 -0.52 -11.67 12.10
CA SER A 2 0.47 -12.52 12.80
C SER A 2 1.60 -12.93 11.85
N LEU A 3 2.76 -13.31 12.42
CA LEU A 3 3.91 -13.79 11.64
C LEU A 3 3.50 -14.99 10.74
N GLU A 4 2.74 -15.93 11.31
CA GLU A 4 2.22 -17.09 10.58
C GLU A 4 1.34 -16.69 9.40
N PHE A 5 0.44 -15.72 9.59
CA PHE A 5 -0.40 -15.20 8.49
C PHE A 5 0.45 -14.53 7.40
N LYS A 6 1.46 -13.75 7.78
CA LYS A 6 2.38 -13.12 6.82
C LYS A 6 3.14 -14.19 6.01
N ARG A 7 3.58 -15.26 6.66
CA ARG A 7 4.28 -16.37 5.99
C ARG A 7 3.40 -17.06 4.96
N VAL A 8 2.15 -17.40 5.32
CA VAL A 8 1.18 -17.99 4.38
C VAL A 8 0.88 -17.04 3.22
N LEU A 9 0.76 -15.75 3.49
CA LEU A 9 0.48 -14.75 2.47
C LEU A 9 1.66 -14.57 1.50
N ILE A 10 2.87 -14.51 2.00
CA ILE A 10 4.11 -14.40 1.19
C ILE A 10 4.26 -15.64 0.31
N ASP A 11 4.08 -16.83 0.87
CA ASP A 11 4.13 -18.07 0.11
C ASP A 11 3.07 -18.10 -1.00
N THR A 12 1.84 -17.69 -0.67
CA THR A 12 0.76 -17.60 -1.66
C THR A 12 1.09 -16.64 -2.81
N PHE A 13 1.65 -15.47 -2.51
CA PHE A 13 2.08 -14.51 -3.55
C PHE A 13 3.25 -15.04 -4.36
N HIS A 14 4.24 -15.65 -3.70
CA HIS A 14 5.37 -16.28 -4.35
C HIS A 14 4.92 -17.35 -5.37
N GLN A 15 4.06 -18.27 -4.95
CA GLN A 15 3.55 -19.33 -5.84
C GLN A 15 2.75 -18.76 -7.03
N ARG A 16 1.91 -17.76 -6.80
CA ARG A 16 1.14 -17.14 -7.90
C ARG A 16 2.05 -16.43 -8.91
N MET A 17 3.07 -15.73 -8.44
CA MET A 17 3.99 -15.00 -9.31
C MET A 17 4.92 -15.93 -10.09
N LYS A 18 5.27 -17.10 -9.55
CA LYS A 18 5.96 -18.16 -10.29
C LYS A 18 5.08 -18.80 -11.38
N GLY A 19 3.76 -18.84 -11.17
CA GLY A 19 2.81 -19.51 -12.06
C GLY A 19 2.32 -18.70 -13.26
N GLY A 20 2.74 -17.42 -13.44
CA GLY A 20 2.32 -16.65 -14.59
C GLY A 20 2.30 -15.12 -14.45
N ASP A 21 2.26 -14.57 -13.23
CA ASP A 21 2.23 -13.12 -12.99
C ASP A 21 3.62 -12.50 -12.67
N GLY A 22 4.70 -13.30 -12.75
CA GLY A 22 6.05 -12.91 -12.39
C GLY A 22 7.05 -13.01 -13.54
N PRO A 23 8.32 -12.59 -13.34
CA PRO A 23 9.36 -12.70 -14.34
C PRO A 23 9.62 -14.17 -14.71
N GLU A 24 9.68 -14.48 -16.01
CA GLU A 24 9.90 -15.83 -16.56
C GLU A 24 11.17 -16.54 -16.04
N ALA A 25 12.09 -15.81 -15.45
CA ALA A 25 13.34 -16.30 -14.87
C ALA A 25 13.46 -15.93 -13.39
N ALA A 26 12.37 -16.04 -12.60
CA ALA A 26 12.47 -15.81 -11.18
C ALA A 26 13.44 -16.81 -10.55
N GLY A 27 14.54 -16.33 -9.99
CA GLY A 27 15.42 -17.14 -9.16
C GLY A 27 14.62 -17.76 -7.99
N ASP A 28 15.03 -18.94 -7.57
CA ASP A 28 14.32 -19.65 -6.49
C ASP A 28 14.56 -18.96 -5.15
N LEU A 29 13.48 -18.51 -4.52
CA LEU A 29 13.48 -18.13 -3.09
C LEU A 29 13.35 -19.39 -2.26
N THR A 30 14.24 -19.56 -1.31
CA THR A 30 14.24 -20.71 -0.39
C THR A 30 13.18 -20.55 0.70
N SER A 31 12.88 -21.61 1.44
CA SER A 31 11.98 -21.55 2.60
C SER A 31 12.51 -20.59 3.69
N ASP A 32 13.83 -20.46 3.80
CA ASP A 32 14.47 -19.56 4.76
C ASP A 32 14.33 -18.09 4.32
N ASP A 33 14.44 -17.82 3.01
CA ASP A 33 14.17 -16.50 2.44
C ASP A 33 12.73 -16.08 2.69
N LEU A 34 11.76 -16.95 2.43
CA LEU A 34 10.34 -16.68 2.69
C LEU A 34 10.05 -16.45 4.18
N SER A 35 10.77 -17.14 5.06
CA SER A 35 10.66 -16.96 6.51
C SER A 35 11.22 -15.59 6.92
N LEU A 36 12.41 -15.24 6.45
CA LEU A 36 13.01 -13.91 6.68
C LEU A 36 12.13 -12.79 6.12
N MET A 37 11.55 -12.98 4.93
CA MET A 37 10.61 -12.03 4.34
C MET A 37 9.39 -11.82 5.27
N ALA A 38 8.85 -12.88 5.87
CA ALA A 38 7.71 -12.75 6.79
C ALA A 38 8.06 -12.00 8.08
N GLU A 39 9.28 -12.19 8.59
CA GLU A 39 9.79 -11.45 9.76
C GLU A 39 9.96 -9.95 9.46
N ARG A 40 10.42 -9.61 8.26
CA ARG A 40 10.71 -8.23 7.84
C ARG A 40 9.50 -7.50 7.29
N ALA A 41 8.47 -8.22 6.86
CA ALA A 41 7.27 -7.63 6.28
C ALA A 41 6.46 -6.83 7.32
N GLY A 42 5.98 -5.65 6.91
CA GLY A 42 5.00 -4.85 7.64
C GLY A 42 3.59 -5.47 7.61
N GLY A 43 2.59 -4.71 8.03
CA GLY A 43 1.21 -5.20 8.20
C GLY A 43 0.32 -5.08 6.95
N ASN A 44 0.70 -4.29 5.96
CA ASN A 44 -0.12 -4.01 4.80
C ASN A 44 0.01 -5.11 3.74
N ILE A 45 -1.11 -5.76 3.39
CA ILE A 45 -1.15 -6.88 2.43
C ILE A 45 -0.66 -6.45 1.03
N ARG A 46 -0.99 -5.22 0.58
CA ARG A 46 -0.54 -4.71 -0.72
C ARG A 46 0.97 -4.47 -0.73
N SER A 47 1.50 -3.87 0.34
CA SER A 47 2.94 -3.68 0.51
C SER A 47 3.68 -5.02 0.56
N ILE A 48 3.10 -6.04 1.22
CA ILE A 48 3.65 -7.42 1.23
C ILE A 48 3.71 -7.97 -0.18
N ARG A 49 2.67 -7.79 -1.01
CA ARG A 49 2.70 -8.23 -2.42
C ARG A 49 3.81 -7.53 -3.21
N GLY A 50 3.93 -6.22 -3.09
CA GLY A 50 5.00 -5.44 -3.74
C GLY A 50 6.39 -5.86 -3.28
N PHE A 51 6.55 -6.16 -2.01
CA PHE A 51 7.80 -6.68 -1.43
C PHE A 51 8.18 -8.05 -2.00
N VAL A 52 7.23 -8.99 -2.09
CA VAL A 52 7.46 -10.30 -2.73
C VAL A 52 7.88 -10.12 -4.18
N GLN A 53 7.18 -9.28 -4.93
CA GLN A 53 7.51 -8.98 -6.32
C GLN A 53 8.93 -8.41 -6.46
N LYS A 54 9.31 -7.48 -5.58
CA LYS A 54 10.66 -6.90 -5.56
C LYS A 54 11.73 -7.94 -5.29
N CYS A 55 11.56 -8.80 -4.28
CA CYS A 55 12.50 -9.88 -3.98
C CYS A 55 12.65 -10.86 -5.16
N LEU A 56 11.55 -11.18 -5.86
CA LEU A 56 11.60 -12.04 -7.05
C LEU A 56 12.36 -11.38 -8.20
N PHE A 57 12.17 -10.09 -8.47
CA PHE A 57 12.93 -9.37 -9.48
C PHE A 57 14.42 -9.29 -9.12
N THR A 58 14.75 -9.02 -7.86
CA THR A 58 16.15 -9.02 -7.39
C THR A 58 16.78 -10.40 -7.54
N SER A 59 16.07 -11.46 -7.15
CA SER A 59 16.54 -12.84 -7.30
C SER A 59 16.77 -13.21 -8.78
N ALA A 60 15.86 -12.81 -9.67
CA ALA A 60 16.01 -13.04 -11.12
C ALA A 60 17.22 -12.30 -11.71
N ALA A 61 17.42 -11.04 -11.31
CA ALA A 61 18.57 -10.25 -11.77
C ALA A 61 19.89 -10.86 -11.30
N LEU A 62 19.98 -11.30 -10.04
CA LEU A 62 21.15 -11.96 -9.49
C LEU A 62 21.41 -13.32 -10.16
N ALA A 63 20.38 -14.09 -10.43
CA ALA A 63 20.47 -15.37 -11.12
C ALA A 63 21.05 -15.23 -12.54
N ALA A 64 20.73 -14.14 -13.25
CA ALA A 64 21.30 -13.82 -14.55
C ALA A 64 22.83 -13.56 -14.49
N GLU A 65 23.33 -13.17 -13.31
CA GLU A 65 24.76 -13.00 -13.02
C GLU A 65 25.40 -14.26 -12.38
N GLY A 66 24.66 -15.36 -12.26
CA GLY A 66 25.12 -16.59 -11.60
C GLY A 66 25.20 -16.48 -10.06
N LYS A 67 24.49 -15.52 -9.47
CA LYS A 67 24.43 -15.29 -8.02
C LYS A 67 23.06 -15.69 -7.47
N SER A 68 23.02 -15.96 -6.18
CA SER A 68 21.77 -16.17 -5.42
C SER A 68 21.43 -14.92 -4.61
N ILE A 69 20.14 -14.74 -4.30
CA ILE A 69 19.71 -13.69 -3.38
C ILE A 69 20.26 -14.00 -1.97
N GLU A 70 20.73 -12.98 -1.29
CA GLU A 70 21.25 -13.09 0.06
C GLU A 70 20.29 -12.45 1.09
N PRO A 71 20.35 -12.82 2.38
CA PRO A 71 19.56 -12.19 3.42
C PRO A 71 19.67 -10.66 3.45
N ALA A 72 20.84 -10.10 3.10
CA ALA A 72 21.06 -8.66 3.02
C ALA A 72 20.18 -7.99 1.95
N ASP A 73 19.98 -8.64 0.80
CA ASP A 73 19.13 -8.14 -0.28
C ASP A 73 17.66 -8.08 0.14
N ILE A 74 17.20 -9.10 0.87
CA ILE A 74 15.84 -9.15 1.42
C ILE A 74 15.63 -8.03 2.45
N VAL A 75 16.61 -7.82 3.32
CA VAL A 75 16.58 -6.73 4.32
C VAL A 75 16.56 -5.37 3.63
N ALA A 76 17.38 -5.17 2.60
CA ALA A 76 17.42 -3.94 1.82
C ALA A 76 16.09 -3.71 1.10
N ALA A 77 15.53 -4.72 0.46
CA ALA A 77 14.21 -4.64 -0.18
C ALA A 77 13.10 -4.32 0.83
N ALA A 78 13.15 -4.90 2.03
CA ALA A 78 12.21 -4.59 3.10
C ALA A 78 12.34 -3.13 3.57
N ALA A 79 13.57 -2.63 3.74
CA ALA A 79 13.84 -1.26 4.16
C ALA A 79 13.33 -0.21 3.14
N GLU A 80 13.31 -0.53 1.86
CA GLU A 80 12.73 0.35 0.84
C GLU A 80 11.18 0.37 0.89
N VAL A 81 10.56 -0.76 1.21
CA VAL A 81 9.09 -0.86 1.33
C VAL A 81 8.60 -0.35 2.69
N TRP A 82 9.37 -0.61 3.75
CA TRP A 82 9.12 -0.19 5.14
C TRP A 82 10.39 0.44 5.72
N PRO A 83 10.72 1.70 5.42
CA PRO A 83 11.89 2.36 5.97
C PRO A 83 11.83 2.39 7.51
N ALA A 84 12.92 2.04 8.16
CA ALA A 84 13.00 2.04 9.64
C ALA A 84 12.80 3.45 10.23
N ASP A 85 13.21 4.48 9.49
CA ASP A 85 13.02 5.90 9.80
C ASP A 85 11.81 6.49 9.04
N GLY A 86 11.04 5.66 8.35
CA GLY A 86 9.83 6.08 7.65
C GLY A 86 8.85 6.65 8.65
N VAL A 87 8.54 7.92 8.54
CA VAL A 87 7.42 8.54 9.24
C VAL A 87 6.21 7.65 8.99
N LEU A 88 5.75 6.94 10.02
CA LEU A 88 4.54 6.14 9.92
C LEU A 88 3.39 7.10 9.60
N ILE A 89 3.01 7.14 8.33
CA ILE A 89 1.93 7.99 7.86
C ILE A 89 0.67 7.59 8.61
N SER A 90 0.14 8.51 9.38
CA SER A 90 -1.13 8.31 10.08
C SER A 90 -2.31 8.77 9.23
N ILE A 91 -3.51 8.29 9.55
CA ILE A 91 -4.74 8.80 8.91
C ILE A 91 -4.90 10.31 9.19
N ASP A 92 -4.42 10.80 10.33
CA ASP A 92 -4.49 12.21 10.68
C ASP A 92 -3.59 13.06 9.77
N ASP A 93 -2.38 12.58 9.41
CA ASP A 93 -1.48 13.23 8.45
C ASP A 93 -2.11 13.31 7.05
N ILE A 94 -2.73 12.21 6.63
CA ILE A 94 -3.46 12.15 5.36
C ILE A 94 -4.62 13.14 5.34
N GLN A 95 -5.40 13.21 6.43
CA GLN A 95 -6.47 14.20 6.54
C GLN A 95 -5.92 15.62 6.45
N GLN A 96 -4.84 15.93 7.13
CA GLN A 96 -4.22 17.25 7.12
C GLN A 96 -3.72 17.64 5.71
N MET A 97 -3.07 16.73 5.01
CA MET A 97 -2.62 16.95 3.63
C MET A 97 -3.79 17.22 2.69
N VAL A 98 -4.85 16.42 2.78
CA VAL A 98 -6.06 16.58 1.94
C VAL A 98 -6.80 17.88 2.27
N GLN A 99 -6.90 18.27 3.55
CA GLN A 99 -7.46 19.57 3.95
C GLN A 99 -6.73 20.73 3.27
N SER A 100 -5.41 20.71 3.32
CA SER A 100 -4.58 21.73 2.69
C SER A 100 -4.72 21.76 1.18
N GLN A 101 -4.73 20.60 0.54
CA GLN A 101 -4.79 20.50 -0.93
C GLN A 101 -6.15 20.89 -1.53
N PHE A 102 -7.24 20.54 -0.84
CA PHE A 102 -8.61 20.77 -1.33
C PHE A 102 -9.31 21.92 -0.62
N SER A 103 -8.65 22.63 0.29
CA SER A 103 -9.22 23.73 1.07
C SER A 103 -10.52 23.33 1.82
N VAL A 104 -10.54 22.13 2.39
CA VAL A 104 -11.66 21.61 3.19
C VAL A 104 -11.27 21.49 4.66
N SER A 105 -12.23 21.63 5.57
CA SER A 105 -11.98 21.44 6.98
C SER A 105 -11.98 19.96 7.40
N ARG A 106 -11.34 19.64 8.53
CA ARG A 106 -11.43 18.30 9.11
C ARG A 106 -12.90 17.91 9.41
N GLN A 107 -13.69 18.87 9.89
CA GLN A 107 -15.11 18.66 10.14
C GLN A 107 -15.86 18.27 8.86
N ASP A 108 -15.51 18.85 7.72
CA ASP A 108 -16.12 18.50 6.44
C ASP A 108 -15.75 17.07 6.03
N LEU A 109 -14.48 16.66 6.20
CA LEU A 109 -14.04 15.30 5.89
C LEU A 109 -14.79 14.23 6.69
N VAL A 110 -15.10 14.48 7.95
CA VAL A 110 -15.83 13.53 8.82
C VAL A 110 -17.35 13.71 8.79
N SER A 111 -17.85 14.81 8.21
CA SER A 111 -19.29 15.14 8.13
C SER A 111 -20.06 14.21 7.20
N ASN A 112 -21.37 14.19 7.33
CA ASN A 112 -22.27 13.47 6.42
C ASN A 112 -22.65 14.27 5.15
N LYS A 113 -22.04 15.44 4.92
CA LYS A 113 -22.26 16.24 3.71
C LYS A 113 -21.88 15.46 2.46
N ARG A 114 -22.72 15.58 1.40
CA ARG A 114 -22.60 14.82 0.14
C ARG A 114 -22.28 15.69 -1.07
N ASN A 115 -22.15 17.00 -0.89
CA ASN A 115 -21.76 17.89 -1.99
C ASN A 115 -20.37 17.51 -2.50
N LYS A 116 -20.17 17.62 -3.81
CA LYS A 116 -18.97 17.16 -4.54
C LYS A 116 -17.68 17.73 -3.96
N GLU A 117 -17.70 18.98 -3.55
CA GLU A 117 -16.55 19.72 -3.00
C GLU A 117 -16.04 19.11 -1.68
N ILE A 118 -16.85 18.35 -0.96
CA ILE A 118 -16.50 17.68 0.30
C ILE A 118 -16.40 16.16 0.09
N ALA A 119 -17.26 15.58 -0.73
CA ALA A 119 -17.28 14.14 -0.96
C ALA A 119 -16.02 13.67 -1.71
N GLN A 120 -15.59 14.38 -2.75
CA GLN A 120 -14.39 14.03 -3.51
C GLN A 120 -13.11 14.05 -2.66
N PRO A 121 -12.76 15.13 -1.91
CA PRO A 121 -11.62 15.10 -1.00
C PRO A 121 -11.68 13.97 0.02
N ARG A 122 -12.87 13.67 0.56
CA ARG A 122 -13.08 12.57 1.50
C ARG A 122 -12.79 11.22 0.85
N HIS A 123 -13.25 10.97 -0.38
CA HIS A 123 -12.96 9.74 -1.11
C HIS A 123 -11.46 9.58 -1.32
N VAL A 124 -10.76 10.65 -1.74
CA VAL A 124 -9.30 10.67 -1.90
C VAL A 124 -8.59 10.37 -0.58
N ALA A 125 -9.00 11.00 0.52
CA ALA A 125 -8.39 10.75 1.83
C ALA A 125 -8.59 9.31 2.31
N ILE A 126 -9.78 8.73 2.09
CA ILE A 126 -10.07 7.32 2.41
C ILE A 126 -9.23 6.37 1.55
N TYR A 127 -9.08 6.66 0.26
CA TYR A 127 -8.24 5.90 -0.66
C TYR A 127 -6.77 5.93 -0.20
N LEU A 128 -6.21 7.12 0.06
CA LEU A 128 -4.84 7.28 0.53
C LEU A 128 -4.62 6.60 1.90
N ALA A 129 -5.60 6.67 2.81
CA ALA A 129 -5.52 5.96 4.09
C ALA A 129 -5.45 4.44 3.89
N ARG A 130 -6.13 3.89 2.90
CA ARG A 130 -6.05 2.47 2.56
C ARG A 130 -4.72 2.09 1.93
N GLU A 131 -4.17 2.96 1.08
CA GLU A 131 -2.90 2.71 0.36
C GLU A 131 -1.67 2.86 1.26
N LEU A 132 -1.66 3.87 2.14
CA LEU A 132 -0.47 4.33 2.84
C LEU A 132 -0.42 3.92 4.32
N THR A 133 -1.51 3.32 4.86
CA THR A 133 -1.54 2.89 6.26
C THR A 133 -1.90 1.42 6.39
N ASP A 134 -1.52 0.81 7.51
CA ASP A 134 -1.92 -0.55 7.87
C ASP A 134 -3.33 -0.64 8.46
N SER A 135 -4.09 0.48 8.43
CA SER A 135 -5.41 0.56 9.03
C SER A 135 -6.43 -0.33 8.32
N THR A 136 -7.24 -1.00 9.11
CA THR A 136 -8.37 -1.77 8.61
C THR A 136 -9.45 -0.84 8.05
N LEU A 137 -10.31 -1.36 7.16
CA LEU A 137 -11.44 -0.56 6.63
C LEU A 137 -12.37 -0.06 7.75
N GLN A 138 -12.46 -0.79 8.86
CA GLN A 138 -13.24 -0.40 10.02
C GLN A 138 -12.60 0.80 10.74
N GLU A 139 -11.30 0.78 10.94
CA GLU A 139 -10.55 1.89 11.55
C GLU A 139 -10.61 3.14 10.68
N ILE A 140 -10.41 2.99 9.36
CA ILE A 140 -10.59 4.07 8.40
C ILE A 140 -12.01 4.64 8.51
N GLY A 141 -13.04 3.79 8.47
CA GLY A 141 -14.43 4.23 8.61
C GLY A 141 -14.68 5.03 9.88
N ARG A 142 -14.14 4.58 11.01
CA ARG A 142 -14.24 5.28 12.31
C ARG A 142 -13.58 6.67 12.25
N LYS A 143 -12.40 6.80 11.66
CA LYS A 143 -11.66 8.06 11.52
C LYS A 143 -12.33 9.06 10.56
N PHE A 144 -13.17 8.59 9.65
CA PHE A 144 -13.92 9.41 8.71
C PHE A 144 -15.40 9.57 9.09
N GLY A 145 -15.71 9.65 10.38
CA GLY A 145 -17.06 9.97 10.88
C GLY A 145 -17.98 8.76 11.06
N GLY A 146 -17.43 7.60 11.42
CA GLY A 146 -18.18 6.38 11.70
C GLY A 146 -18.79 5.72 10.46
N ARG A 147 -18.10 5.80 9.31
CA ARG A 147 -18.59 5.21 8.06
C ARG A 147 -18.53 3.70 8.08
N SER A 148 -19.53 3.09 7.47
CA SER A 148 -19.60 1.64 7.35
C SER A 148 -18.48 1.12 6.42
N HIS A 149 -18.13 -0.13 6.60
CA HIS A 149 -17.18 -0.86 5.74
C HIS A 149 -17.57 -0.77 4.24
N ALA A 150 -18.87 -0.87 3.93
CA ALA A 150 -19.37 -0.73 2.56
C ALA A 150 -19.12 0.68 2.00
N THR A 151 -19.32 1.73 2.82
CA THR A 151 -19.05 3.12 2.41
C THR A 151 -17.56 3.35 2.14
N VAL A 152 -16.67 2.79 2.97
CA VAL A 152 -15.22 2.87 2.76
C VAL A 152 -14.81 2.18 1.47
N LYS A 153 -15.29 0.97 1.21
CA LYS A 153 -15.05 0.25 -0.05
C LYS A 153 -15.55 1.04 -1.27
N HIS A 154 -16.76 1.60 -1.17
CA HIS A 154 -17.32 2.43 -2.25
C HIS A 154 -16.43 3.66 -2.52
N SER A 155 -15.91 4.30 -1.48
CA SER A 155 -15.02 5.45 -1.64
C SER A 155 -13.73 5.09 -2.37
N ILE A 156 -13.15 3.94 -2.04
CA ILE A 156 -11.93 3.43 -2.69
C ILE A 156 -12.21 3.14 -4.17
N ALA A 157 -13.23 2.34 -4.46
CA ALA A 157 -13.60 2.00 -5.83
C ALA A 157 -13.93 3.24 -6.68
N TRP A 158 -14.58 4.24 -6.09
CA TRP A 158 -14.88 5.50 -6.77
C TRP A 158 -13.60 6.26 -7.20
N VAL A 159 -12.55 6.26 -6.35
CA VAL A 159 -11.27 6.90 -6.69
C VAL A 159 -10.55 6.10 -7.77
N GLU A 160 -10.51 4.78 -7.66
CA GLU A 160 -9.89 3.88 -8.65
C GLU A 160 -10.53 4.09 -10.04
N ASP A 161 -11.86 4.00 -10.13
CA ASP A 161 -12.62 4.24 -11.37
C ASP A 161 -12.38 5.65 -11.94
N ARG A 162 -12.36 6.67 -11.08
CA ARG A 162 -12.11 8.04 -11.50
C ARG A 162 -10.69 8.26 -12.00
N MET A 163 -9.70 7.62 -11.41
CA MET A 163 -8.30 7.68 -11.84
C MET A 163 -8.11 7.05 -13.22
N ASP A 164 -8.84 5.98 -13.53
CA ASP A 164 -8.81 5.32 -14.83
C ASP A 164 -9.43 6.21 -15.95
N GLN A 165 -10.43 7.03 -15.60
CA GLN A 165 -11.17 7.87 -16.56
C GLN A 165 -10.58 9.28 -16.71
N ASP A 166 -9.85 9.79 -15.72
CA ASP A 166 -9.38 11.19 -15.65
C ASP A 166 -7.91 11.25 -15.27
N ARG A 167 -7.04 11.43 -16.27
CA ARG A 167 -5.59 11.49 -16.08
C ARG A 167 -5.15 12.65 -15.17
N LEU A 168 -5.82 13.79 -15.22
CA LEU A 168 -5.47 14.92 -14.35
C LEU A 168 -5.78 14.60 -12.89
N PHE A 169 -6.90 13.94 -12.65
CA PHE A 169 -7.27 13.47 -11.32
C PHE A 169 -6.30 12.39 -10.82
N HIS A 170 -5.93 11.44 -11.69
CA HIS A 170 -4.91 10.44 -11.40
C HIS A 170 -3.60 11.10 -10.95
N ASP A 171 -3.06 12.03 -11.76
CA ASP A 171 -1.81 12.71 -11.45
C ASP A 171 -1.89 13.54 -10.15
N GLN A 172 -3.06 14.08 -9.84
CA GLN A 172 -3.30 14.78 -8.57
C GLN A 172 -3.23 13.82 -7.37
N VAL A 173 -3.89 12.67 -7.44
CA VAL A 173 -3.89 11.66 -6.37
C VAL A 173 -2.48 11.10 -6.17
N MET A 174 -1.76 10.81 -7.27
CA MET A 174 -0.41 10.28 -7.22
C MET A 174 0.57 11.27 -6.60
N ARG A 175 0.49 12.55 -6.95
CA ARG A 175 1.29 13.60 -6.29
C ARG A 175 1.03 13.70 -4.79
N LEU A 176 -0.22 13.56 -4.35
CA LEU A 176 -0.54 13.54 -2.91
C LEU A 176 0.06 12.32 -2.22
N ARG A 177 -0.04 11.16 -2.85
CA ARG A 177 0.55 9.91 -2.36
C ARG A 177 2.07 10.05 -2.19
N ASP A 178 2.76 10.55 -3.23
CA ASP A 178 4.21 10.69 -3.22
C ASP A 178 4.67 11.72 -2.16
N ARG A 179 3.95 12.82 -1.99
CA ARG A 179 4.24 13.81 -0.93
C ARG A 179 4.03 13.26 0.49
N LEU A 180 3.11 12.33 0.69
CA LEU A 180 2.88 11.66 1.96
C LEU A 180 3.91 10.55 2.20
N GLY A 181 4.25 9.78 1.16
CA GLY A 181 5.16 8.64 1.27
C GLY A 181 6.63 9.01 1.42
N GLY A 182 7.00 10.28 1.27
CA GLY A 182 8.38 10.77 1.28
C GLY A 182 9.16 10.21 0.09
N SER A 183 9.46 11.05 -0.88
CA SER A 183 10.39 10.70 -1.98
C SER A 183 11.76 10.39 -1.45
#